data_c8a8288d0ae73818523a13b27a39a7cb
#
_entry.id   c8a8288d0ae73818523a13b27a39a7cb
#
_cell.length_a   1.000
_cell.length_b   1.000
_cell.length_c   1.000
_cell.angle_alpha   90.00
_cell.angle_beta   90.00
_cell.angle_gamma   90.00
#
_symmetry.space_group_name_H-M   'P 1'
#
loop_
_entity.id
_entity.type
_entity.pdbx_description
1 polymer ?
#
loop_
_entity_poly.entity_id
_entity_poly.type
_entity_poly.pdbx_seq_one_letter_code
_entity_poly.pdbx_strand_id
1 'polypeptide(L)'
;IYLMSFNTFGKIFRFTTWGESHGPAIGCVVDGCPPNINIKEQDIQAELNKRRPGQSKFTTQRKEDDAVQILSGVFEGKTTGTPISMIIYNKDMRSRDYETIKNKFRPGHADFTYFKKYGIRDYRGGGRQSARETASRVAAGAIAKKVLENKIGKKYKVIGAVTQLGILGCDIKKWNDKFISKNPFFCPDKSIIKLWEKYLLNIRKSGSSCGAIIEIRARGVPAGLGAPIYSKLDMDLASAMMSINAVKGINIGSGMSSAQLTGEENSDELYQNKKKTRFKSNNAGGILGGISSGQDIIVSFAVKPTSSILTSRKTIDKFGKNTSISVKGRHDPCVGIRAVPIGEAMMHCVLLDHFLMNSAQCNS
;
A
#
# COMPACT_ATOMS: atom_id res chain seq x y z
N ILE A 1 -13.41 -30.28 -9.82
CA ILE A 1 -12.48 -29.13 -10.02
C ILE A 1 -12.78 -28.11 -8.89
N TYR A 2 -11.85 -27.96 -7.95
CA TYR A 2 -12.00 -26.95 -6.88
C TYR A 2 -11.63 -25.58 -7.46
N LEU A 3 -12.59 -24.67 -7.54
CA LEU A 3 -12.36 -23.28 -7.93
C LEU A 3 -11.91 -22.51 -6.70
N MET A 4 -10.62 -22.18 -6.61
CA MET A 4 -10.07 -21.34 -5.56
C MET A 4 -9.94 -19.89 -6.05
N SER A 5 -10.31 -18.94 -5.20
CA SER A 5 -10.20 -17.50 -5.45
C SER A 5 -9.42 -16.83 -4.33
N PHE A 6 -8.57 -15.84 -4.67
CA PHE A 6 -7.68 -15.15 -3.74
C PHE A 6 -7.97 -13.63 -3.73
N ASN A 7 -9.22 -13.26 -3.39
CA ASN A 7 -9.65 -11.86 -3.31
C ASN A 7 -9.83 -11.37 -1.88
N THR A 8 -9.55 -12.24 -0.89
CA THR A 8 -9.66 -11.95 0.55
C THR A 8 -8.27 -11.91 1.17
N PHE A 9 -8.02 -10.93 2.03
CA PHE A 9 -6.80 -10.75 2.81
C PHE A 9 -7.14 -10.75 4.31
N GLY A 10 -6.21 -11.26 5.14
CA GLY A 10 -6.35 -11.36 6.61
C GLY A 10 -6.94 -12.66 7.09
N LYS A 11 -6.88 -12.90 8.41
CA LYS A 11 -7.32 -14.13 9.09
C LYS A 11 -8.56 -13.86 9.96
N ILE A 12 -8.42 -13.04 11.00
CA ILE A 12 -9.50 -12.57 11.86
C ILE A 12 -10.04 -11.26 11.30
N PHE A 13 -9.22 -10.21 11.23
CA PHE A 13 -9.58 -9.00 10.50
C PHE A 13 -9.30 -9.21 9.02
N ARG A 14 -10.32 -9.54 8.28
CA ARG A 14 -10.21 -9.87 6.86
C ARG A 14 -11.08 -8.95 6.01
N PHE A 15 -10.63 -8.75 4.78
CA PHE A 15 -11.43 -7.99 3.82
C PHE A 15 -11.33 -8.60 2.43
N THR A 16 -12.47 -8.61 1.73
CA THR A 16 -12.56 -8.99 0.32
C THR A 16 -12.78 -7.73 -0.50
N THR A 17 -11.91 -7.51 -1.51
CA THR A 17 -12.06 -6.38 -2.44
C THR A 17 -12.65 -6.85 -3.77
N TRP A 18 -13.45 -6.00 -4.43
CA TRP A 18 -14.13 -6.29 -5.68
C TRP A 18 -14.19 -5.06 -6.58
N GLY A 19 -14.58 -5.28 -7.85
CA GLY A 19 -14.76 -4.25 -8.87
C GLY A 19 -13.52 -3.96 -9.70
N GLU A 20 -13.74 -3.36 -10.88
CA GLU A 20 -12.74 -3.03 -11.90
C GLU A 20 -12.60 -1.51 -12.06
N SER A 21 -11.45 -1.07 -12.59
CA SER A 21 -11.14 0.36 -12.74
C SER A 21 -12.08 1.13 -13.67
N HIS A 22 -12.73 0.44 -14.61
CA HIS A 22 -13.69 0.97 -15.57
C HIS A 22 -15.04 0.27 -15.49
N GLY A 23 -15.30 -0.48 -14.42
CA GLY A 23 -16.62 -0.93 -14.00
C GLY A 23 -17.39 0.20 -13.29
N PRO A 24 -18.64 -0.02 -12.91
CA PRO A 24 -19.49 1.01 -12.28
C PRO A 24 -18.95 1.46 -10.91
N ALA A 25 -18.38 0.53 -10.15
CA ALA A 25 -17.85 0.78 -8.82
C ALA A 25 -16.72 -0.18 -8.45
N ILE A 26 -16.02 0.14 -7.39
CA ILE A 26 -15.15 -0.73 -6.62
C ILE A 26 -15.62 -0.73 -5.17
N GLY A 27 -15.25 -1.74 -4.40
CA GLY A 27 -15.60 -1.78 -2.98
C GLY A 27 -14.87 -2.86 -2.22
N CYS A 28 -15.21 -2.96 -0.96
CA CYS A 28 -14.77 -4.06 -0.11
C CYS A 28 -15.84 -4.42 0.91
N VAL A 29 -15.75 -5.67 1.39
CA VAL A 29 -16.45 -6.14 2.58
C VAL A 29 -15.37 -6.46 3.60
N VAL A 30 -15.46 -5.83 4.77
CA VAL A 30 -14.59 -6.06 5.93
C VAL A 30 -15.34 -6.92 6.93
N ASP A 31 -14.72 -8.01 7.37
CA ASP A 31 -15.24 -8.92 8.39
C ASP A 31 -14.25 -9.05 9.56
N GLY A 32 -14.73 -9.43 10.76
CA GLY A 32 -13.91 -9.53 11.96
C GLY A 32 -13.55 -8.20 12.62
N CYS A 33 -14.25 -7.12 12.27
CA CYS A 33 -14.12 -5.85 12.98
C CYS A 33 -14.83 -5.94 14.35
N PRO A 34 -14.16 -5.61 15.48
CA PRO A 34 -14.81 -5.59 16.78
C PRO A 34 -16.01 -4.62 16.82
N PRO A 35 -17.08 -4.93 17.61
CA PRO A 35 -18.21 -4.03 17.79
C PRO A 35 -17.86 -2.80 18.64
N ASN A 36 -18.76 -1.82 18.64
CA ASN A 36 -18.71 -0.59 19.46
C ASN A 36 -17.53 0.36 19.16
N ILE A 37 -16.93 0.27 17.97
CA ILE A 37 -15.92 1.24 17.51
C ILE A 37 -16.64 2.40 16.82
N ASN A 38 -16.41 3.63 17.32
CA ASN A 38 -16.94 4.83 16.67
C ASN A 38 -16.30 5.00 15.28
N ILE A 39 -17.13 5.03 14.24
CA ILE A 39 -16.69 5.20 12.85
C ILE A 39 -17.74 5.94 12.04
N LYS A 40 -17.26 6.81 11.14
CA LYS A 40 -18.07 7.55 10.17
C LYS A 40 -17.41 7.49 8.80
N GLU A 41 -18.17 7.71 7.75
CA GLU A 41 -17.66 7.80 6.39
C GLU A 41 -16.51 8.82 6.26
N GLN A 42 -16.58 9.93 7.00
CA GLN A 42 -15.54 10.97 7.04
C GLN A 42 -14.20 10.46 7.55
N ASP A 43 -14.18 9.51 8.49
CA ASP A 43 -12.94 8.89 8.99
C ASP A 43 -12.24 8.12 7.87
N ILE A 44 -13.02 7.38 7.07
CA ILE A 44 -12.53 6.59 5.92
C ILE A 44 -12.14 7.53 4.77
N GLN A 45 -12.96 8.54 4.50
CA GLN A 45 -12.72 9.52 3.45
C GLN A 45 -11.43 10.31 3.68
N ALA A 46 -11.08 10.61 4.91
CA ALA A 46 -9.82 11.27 5.24
C ALA A 46 -8.59 10.48 4.77
N GLU A 47 -8.61 9.15 4.89
CA GLU A 47 -7.53 8.29 4.40
C GLU A 47 -7.58 8.15 2.87
N LEU A 48 -8.76 8.01 2.28
CA LEU A 48 -8.95 7.98 0.82
C LEU A 48 -8.47 9.27 0.15
N ASN A 49 -8.68 10.41 0.78
CA ASN A 49 -8.21 11.70 0.29
C ASN A 49 -6.68 11.77 0.13
N LYS A 50 -5.90 11.09 0.96
CA LYS A 50 -4.44 11.00 0.82
C LYS A 50 -4.04 10.20 -0.43
N ARG A 51 -4.84 9.19 -0.82
CA ARG A 51 -4.56 8.26 -1.91
C ARG A 51 -5.11 8.72 -3.26
N ARG A 52 -6.21 9.46 -3.31
CA ARG A 52 -6.94 9.80 -4.56
C ARG A 52 -6.02 10.39 -5.63
N PRO A 53 -6.33 10.19 -6.93
CA PRO A 53 -5.56 10.78 -8.02
C PRO A 53 -5.78 12.31 -8.10
N GLY A 54 -4.89 13.02 -8.82
CA GLY A 54 -5.11 14.44 -9.14
C GLY A 54 -4.75 15.41 -8.01
N GLN A 55 -4.02 15.00 -6.98
CA GLN A 55 -3.66 15.86 -5.83
C GLN A 55 -2.55 16.88 -6.14
N SER A 56 -1.77 16.65 -7.18
CA SER A 56 -0.67 17.54 -7.56
C SER A 56 -0.37 17.47 -9.06
N LYS A 57 0.40 18.45 -9.55
CA LYS A 57 0.91 18.43 -10.94
C LYS A 57 1.83 17.24 -11.26
N PHE A 58 2.25 16.48 -10.24
CA PHE A 58 3.14 15.32 -10.37
C PHE A 58 2.40 13.98 -10.36
N THR A 59 1.09 13.98 -10.19
CA THR A 59 0.24 12.78 -10.24
C THR A 59 -0.64 12.80 -11.50
N THR A 60 -1.35 11.69 -11.76
CA THR A 60 -2.28 11.59 -12.89
C THR A 60 -3.34 12.69 -12.87
N GLN A 61 -3.78 13.11 -14.04
CA GLN A 61 -4.86 14.10 -14.21
C GLN A 61 -6.27 13.50 -14.06
N ARG A 62 -6.40 12.19 -13.79
CA ARG A 62 -7.69 11.56 -13.48
C ARG A 62 -8.28 12.21 -12.23
N LYS A 63 -9.55 12.54 -12.25
CA LYS A 63 -10.27 13.15 -11.12
C LYS A 63 -11.27 12.14 -10.58
N GLU A 64 -11.03 11.64 -9.39
CA GLU A 64 -11.94 10.77 -8.64
C GLU A 64 -12.06 11.32 -7.23
N ASP A 65 -13.27 11.50 -6.76
CA ASP A 65 -13.52 11.97 -5.39
C ASP A 65 -13.27 10.85 -4.38
N ASP A 66 -13.29 9.59 -4.86
CA ASP A 66 -13.23 8.37 -4.04
C ASP A 66 -14.26 8.41 -2.89
N ALA A 67 -15.44 9.02 -3.16
CA ALA A 67 -16.50 9.13 -2.17
C ALA A 67 -16.97 7.75 -1.74
N VAL A 68 -16.72 7.41 -0.49
CA VAL A 68 -17.09 6.13 0.10
C VAL A 68 -18.48 6.19 0.72
N GLN A 69 -19.25 5.11 0.56
CA GLN A 69 -20.51 4.88 1.25
C GLN A 69 -20.42 3.60 2.05
N ILE A 70 -20.85 3.63 3.31
CA ILE A 70 -20.99 2.46 4.17
C ILE A 70 -22.41 1.91 3.97
N LEU A 71 -22.51 0.64 3.57
CA LEU A 71 -23.79 0.00 3.26
C LEU A 71 -24.29 -0.93 4.36
N SER A 72 -23.41 -1.39 5.25
CA SER A 72 -23.75 -2.31 6.36
C SER A 72 -22.69 -2.28 7.45
N GLY A 73 -22.97 -2.95 8.59
CA GLY A 73 -22.04 -3.18 9.69
C GLY A 73 -21.80 -1.97 10.60
N VAL A 74 -22.55 -0.88 10.42
CA VAL A 74 -22.49 0.32 11.27
C VAL A 74 -23.93 0.75 11.64
N PHE A 75 -24.18 0.99 12.91
CA PHE A 75 -25.44 1.50 13.44
C PHE A 75 -25.16 2.62 14.44
N GLU A 76 -25.84 3.74 14.31
CA GLU A 76 -25.65 4.95 15.16
C GLU A 76 -24.18 5.39 15.28
N GLY A 77 -23.41 5.26 14.19
CA GLY A 77 -21.99 5.64 14.14
C GLY A 77 -21.05 4.68 14.85
N LYS A 78 -21.48 3.46 15.17
CA LYS A 78 -20.67 2.41 15.80
C LYS A 78 -20.69 1.13 14.98
N THR A 79 -19.57 0.42 14.97
CA THR A 79 -19.48 -0.92 14.36
C THR A 79 -20.36 -1.90 15.14
N THR A 80 -21.03 -2.82 14.42
CA THR A 80 -21.96 -3.80 15.01
C THR A 80 -21.31 -5.16 15.25
N GLY A 81 -20.08 -5.39 14.78
CA GLY A 81 -19.43 -6.71 14.77
C GLY A 81 -19.84 -7.60 13.59
N THR A 82 -20.73 -7.11 12.72
CA THR A 82 -21.13 -7.80 11.47
C THR A 82 -20.35 -7.22 10.26
N PRO A 83 -20.41 -7.86 9.07
CA PRO A 83 -19.64 -7.40 7.93
C PRO A 83 -19.93 -5.95 7.54
N ILE A 84 -18.86 -5.16 7.38
CA ILE A 84 -18.92 -3.77 6.94
C ILE A 84 -18.70 -3.74 5.44
N SER A 85 -19.75 -3.45 4.68
CA SER A 85 -19.69 -3.29 3.23
C SER A 85 -19.50 -1.82 2.86
N MET A 86 -18.55 -1.57 1.95
CA MET A 86 -18.24 -0.22 1.46
C MET A 86 -18.18 -0.20 -0.05
N ILE A 87 -18.73 0.86 -0.66
CA ILE A 87 -18.74 1.07 -2.11
C ILE A 87 -18.16 2.45 -2.46
N ILE A 88 -17.45 2.51 -3.59
CA ILE A 88 -16.89 3.73 -4.19
C ILE A 88 -17.22 3.70 -5.67
N TYR A 89 -18.06 4.61 -6.13
CA TYR A 89 -18.45 4.71 -7.54
C TYR A 89 -17.32 5.29 -8.40
N ASN A 90 -17.13 4.74 -9.60
CA ASN A 90 -16.21 5.27 -10.59
C ASN A 90 -16.89 6.39 -11.38
N LYS A 91 -16.30 7.60 -11.42
CA LYS A 91 -16.86 8.76 -12.09
C LYS A 91 -16.11 9.19 -13.37
N ASP A 92 -14.78 9.11 -13.37
CA ASP A 92 -13.92 9.58 -14.49
C ASP A 92 -13.32 8.39 -15.26
N MET A 93 -14.18 7.60 -15.90
CA MET A 93 -13.82 6.46 -16.77
C MET A 93 -13.74 6.92 -18.23
N ARG A 94 -12.61 6.68 -18.91
CA ARG A 94 -12.43 6.97 -20.34
C ARG A 94 -12.04 5.73 -21.10
N SER A 95 -12.97 4.83 -21.35
CA SER A 95 -12.74 3.54 -22.01
C SER A 95 -12.18 3.68 -23.43
N ARG A 96 -12.51 4.79 -24.14
CA ARG A 96 -11.99 5.08 -25.49
C ARG A 96 -10.46 5.18 -25.56
N ASP A 97 -9.80 5.59 -24.47
CA ASP A 97 -8.34 5.72 -24.42
C ASP A 97 -7.62 4.36 -24.58
N TYR A 98 -8.34 3.25 -24.46
CA TYR A 98 -7.80 1.88 -24.49
C TYR A 98 -8.18 1.06 -25.75
N GLU A 99 -9.02 1.58 -26.63
CA GLU A 99 -9.48 0.88 -27.84
C GLU A 99 -8.30 0.49 -28.76
N THR A 100 -7.35 1.39 -28.96
CA THR A 100 -6.18 1.16 -29.83
C THR A 100 -5.25 0.06 -29.31
N ILE A 101 -5.34 -0.29 -28.03
CA ILE A 101 -4.46 -1.27 -27.38
C ILE A 101 -5.22 -2.53 -26.91
N LYS A 102 -6.51 -2.67 -27.22
CA LYS A 102 -7.33 -3.80 -26.73
C LYS A 102 -6.77 -5.18 -27.11
N ASN A 103 -6.15 -5.27 -28.27
CA ASN A 103 -5.56 -6.51 -28.77
C ASN A 103 -4.06 -6.64 -28.51
N LYS A 104 -3.40 -5.66 -27.87
CA LYS A 104 -1.96 -5.66 -27.61
C LYS A 104 -1.68 -5.80 -26.13
N PHE A 105 -0.54 -6.38 -25.78
CA PHE A 105 -0.11 -6.51 -24.39
C PHE A 105 0.91 -5.43 -24.05
N ARG A 106 0.69 -4.67 -23.01
CA ARG A 106 1.66 -3.67 -22.51
C ARG A 106 2.86 -4.37 -21.88
N PRO A 107 4.09 -4.15 -22.34
CA PRO A 107 5.29 -4.72 -21.72
C PRO A 107 5.40 -4.30 -20.25
N GLY A 108 5.72 -5.25 -19.37
CA GLY A 108 5.80 -5.00 -17.93
C GLY A 108 4.46 -4.76 -17.22
N HIS A 109 3.32 -4.83 -17.93
CA HIS A 109 1.98 -4.81 -17.35
C HIS A 109 1.42 -6.24 -17.23
N ALA A 110 0.41 -6.44 -16.40
CA ALA A 110 -0.20 -7.74 -16.18
C ALA A 110 -1.14 -8.22 -17.33
N ASP A 111 -1.24 -7.48 -18.43
CA ASP A 111 -2.13 -7.79 -19.55
C ASP A 111 -1.96 -9.22 -20.08
N PHE A 112 -0.70 -9.61 -20.33
CA PHE A 112 -0.34 -10.92 -20.87
C PHE A 112 -0.65 -12.04 -19.86
N THR A 113 -0.19 -11.89 -18.62
CA THR A 113 -0.35 -12.91 -17.58
C THR A 113 -1.80 -13.10 -17.19
N TYR A 114 -2.58 -12.02 -17.17
CA TYR A 114 -4.02 -12.07 -16.90
C TYR A 114 -4.76 -12.83 -18.02
N PHE A 115 -4.45 -12.50 -19.29
CA PHE A 115 -5.02 -13.18 -20.43
C PHE A 115 -4.66 -14.68 -20.45
N LYS A 116 -3.40 -15.02 -20.14
CA LYS A 116 -2.95 -16.43 -20.08
C LYS A 116 -3.63 -17.20 -18.95
N LYS A 117 -3.88 -16.55 -17.81
CA LYS A 117 -4.50 -17.22 -16.65
C LYS A 117 -6.00 -17.41 -16.81
N TYR A 118 -6.71 -16.39 -17.28
CA TYR A 118 -8.17 -16.34 -17.26
C TYR A 118 -8.81 -16.51 -18.65
N GLY A 119 -8.02 -16.51 -19.74
CA GLY A 119 -8.53 -16.55 -21.12
C GLY A 119 -9.17 -15.25 -21.61
N ILE A 120 -9.51 -14.36 -20.68
CA ILE A 120 -10.14 -13.07 -20.93
C ILE A 120 -9.48 -11.97 -20.07
N ARG A 121 -9.49 -10.76 -20.55
CA ARG A 121 -9.11 -9.57 -19.77
C ARG A 121 -10.02 -8.39 -20.08
N ASP A 122 -10.31 -7.57 -19.10
CA ASP A 122 -10.82 -6.21 -19.36
C ASP A 122 -9.65 -5.32 -19.77
N TYR A 123 -9.62 -4.90 -21.03
CA TYR A 123 -8.56 -4.05 -21.57
C TYR A 123 -8.67 -2.59 -21.10
N ARG A 124 -9.84 -2.19 -20.59
CA ARG A 124 -10.12 -0.83 -20.16
C ARG A 124 -9.39 -0.53 -18.85
N GLY A 125 -8.34 0.27 -18.89
CA GLY A 125 -7.57 0.68 -17.73
C GLY A 125 -6.80 -0.42 -16.98
N GLY A 126 -7.01 -1.70 -17.33
CA GLY A 126 -6.38 -2.84 -16.69
C GLY A 126 -7.28 -3.59 -15.69
N GLY A 127 -8.57 -3.30 -15.65
CA GLY A 127 -9.55 -4.05 -14.86
C GLY A 127 -9.20 -4.13 -13.36
N ARG A 128 -9.26 -5.35 -12.81
CA ARG A 128 -8.99 -5.68 -11.41
C ARG A 128 -7.53 -5.43 -10.99
N GLN A 129 -6.57 -5.52 -11.91
CA GLN A 129 -5.14 -5.31 -11.65
C GLN A 129 -4.72 -3.83 -11.67
N SER A 130 -5.64 -2.92 -11.91
CA SER A 130 -5.40 -1.48 -11.87
C SER A 130 -5.16 -0.99 -10.43
N ALA A 131 -4.27 0.00 -10.28
CA ALA A 131 -4.07 0.68 -8.99
C ALA A 131 -5.36 1.32 -8.41
N ARG A 132 -6.45 1.38 -9.17
CA ARG A 132 -7.76 1.83 -8.70
C ARG A 132 -8.30 0.98 -7.55
N GLU A 133 -8.08 -0.33 -7.61
CA GLU A 133 -8.48 -1.31 -6.59
C GLU A 133 -7.97 -0.93 -5.20
N THR A 134 -6.80 -0.31 -5.10
CA THR A 134 -6.18 0.04 -3.81
C THR A 134 -7.00 1.06 -2.99
N ALA A 135 -8.00 1.74 -3.57
CA ALA A 135 -8.92 2.56 -2.78
C ALA A 135 -9.73 1.70 -1.80
N SER A 136 -10.15 0.51 -2.22
CA SER A 136 -10.85 -0.45 -1.34
C SER A 136 -9.96 -0.92 -0.18
N ARG A 137 -8.65 -1.11 -0.42
CA ARG A 137 -7.69 -1.44 0.65
C ARG A 137 -7.52 -0.30 1.64
N VAL A 138 -7.45 0.94 1.14
CA VAL A 138 -7.33 2.12 2.00
C VAL A 138 -8.59 2.29 2.84
N ALA A 139 -9.77 2.02 2.28
CA ALA A 139 -11.02 2.03 3.04
C ALA A 139 -11.03 0.98 4.17
N ALA A 140 -10.60 -0.26 3.89
CA ALA A 140 -10.45 -1.31 4.91
C ALA A 140 -9.39 -0.94 5.96
N GLY A 141 -8.25 -0.39 5.53
CA GLY A 141 -7.18 0.08 6.42
C GLY A 141 -7.59 1.23 7.33
N ALA A 142 -8.50 2.10 6.88
CA ALA A 142 -9.04 3.17 7.72
C ALA A 142 -9.87 2.61 8.89
N ILE A 143 -10.64 1.54 8.67
CA ILE A 143 -11.33 0.81 9.75
C ILE A 143 -10.30 0.21 10.72
N ALA A 144 -9.30 -0.51 10.19
CA ALA A 144 -8.25 -1.11 11.01
C ALA A 144 -7.50 -0.07 11.86
N LYS A 145 -7.17 1.07 11.27
CA LYS A 145 -6.57 2.21 11.98
C LYS A 145 -7.42 2.65 13.16
N LYS A 146 -8.72 2.85 12.93
CA LYS A 146 -9.65 3.33 13.97
C LYS A 146 -9.74 2.36 15.15
N VAL A 147 -9.76 1.05 14.86
CA VAL A 147 -9.76 0.01 15.90
C VAL A 147 -8.46 0.06 16.70
N LEU A 148 -7.29 0.11 16.03
CA LEU A 148 -5.99 0.15 16.70
C LEU A 148 -5.78 1.42 17.53
N GLU A 149 -6.21 2.59 17.03
CA GLU A 149 -6.19 3.84 17.78
C GLU A 149 -7.06 3.75 19.06
N ASN A 150 -8.21 3.08 18.99
CA ASN A 150 -9.07 2.85 20.13
C ASN A 150 -8.44 1.87 21.16
N LYS A 151 -7.83 0.77 20.67
CA LYS A 151 -7.29 -0.30 21.53
C LYS A 151 -5.92 0.03 22.12
N ILE A 152 -5.02 0.64 21.34
CA ILE A 152 -3.62 0.94 21.74
C ILE A 152 -3.51 2.36 22.31
N GLY A 153 -4.38 3.29 21.88
CA GLY A 153 -4.40 4.68 22.32
C GLY A 153 -3.47 5.61 21.54
N LYS A 154 -3.29 6.83 22.03
CA LYS A 154 -2.62 7.96 21.35
C LYS A 154 -1.16 7.73 20.93
N LYS A 155 -0.49 6.75 21.52
CA LYS A 155 0.91 6.41 21.14
C LYS A 155 1.01 5.67 19.82
N TYR A 156 -0.07 5.01 19.38
CA TYR A 156 -0.11 4.29 18.12
C TYR A 156 -0.16 5.26 16.94
N LYS A 157 0.77 5.08 16.01
CA LYS A 157 0.85 5.90 14.80
C LYS A 157 1.52 5.11 13.68
N VAL A 158 0.94 5.14 12.49
CA VAL A 158 1.60 4.69 11.27
C VAL A 158 1.85 5.90 10.39
N ILE A 159 3.03 5.97 9.81
CA ILE A 159 3.43 7.03 8.90
C ILE A 159 4.29 6.47 7.78
N GLY A 160 3.92 6.81 6.56
CA GLY A 160 4.65 6.42 5.36
C GLY A 160 5.31 7.61 4.68
N ALA A 161 6.41 7.33 4.00
CA ALA A 161 7.14 8.32 3.21
C ALA A 161 7.77 7.71 1.96
N VAL A 162 7.94 8.51 0.91
CA VAL A 162 8.82 8.17 -0.20
C VAL A 162 10.25 8.52 0.23
N THR A 163 11.12 7.54 0.26
CA THR A 163 12.54 7.70 0.65
C THR A 163 13.48 7.74 -0.55
N GLN A 164 13.02 7.24 -1.70
CA GLN A 164 13.76 7.35 -2.96
C GLN A 164 12.79 7.51 -4.13
N LEU A 165 13.15 8.38 -5.07
CA LEU A 165 12.41 8.64 -6.30
C LEU A 165 13.34 8.44 -7.49
N GLY A 166 13.12 7.36 -8.25
CA GLY A 166 14.06 6.91 -9.28
C GLY A 166 15.43 6.63 -8.66
N ILE A 167 16.46 7.37 -9.10
CA ILE A 167 17.84 7.24 -8.61
C ILE A 167 18.16 8.17 -7.43
N LEU A 168 17.22 9.01 -7.01
CA LEU A 168 17.46 10.08 -6.04
C LEU A 168 16.90 9.68 -4.67
N GLY A 169 17.76 9.24 -3.74
CA GLY A 169 17.41 8.98 -2.34
C GLY A 169 17.38 10.26 -1.50
N CYS A 170 16.51 10.31 -0.49
CA CYS A 170 16.53 11.34 0.54
C CYS A 170 17.51 10.99 1.66
N ASP A 171 17.88 11.97 2.48
CA ASP A 171 18.67 11.74 3.69
C ASP A 171 17.72 11.33 4.83
N ILE A 172 17.75 10.05 5.21
CA ILE A 172 16.93 9.48 6.30
C ILE A 172 17.21 10.14 7.65
N LYS A 173 18.42 10.69 7.85
CA LYS A 173 18.77 11.43 9.09
C LYS A 173 17.97 12.72 9.23
N LYS A 174 17.45 13.27 8.11
CA LYS A 174 16.59 14.47 8.06
C LYS A 174 15.09 14.15 8.12
N TRP A 175 14.73 12.94 8.56
CA TRP A 175 13.32 12.52 8.63
C TRP A 175 12.48 13.45 9.51
N ASN A 176 11.44 14.04 8.92
CA ASN A 176 10.52 14.93 9.59
C ASN A 176 9.06 14.57 9.31
N ASP A 177 8.40 13.96 10.30
CA ASP A 177 6.99 13.53 10.22
C ASP A 177 6.05 14.67 9.79
N LYS A 178 6.26 15.87 10.37
CA LYS A 178 5.37 17.03 10.13
C LYS A 178 5.51 17.57 8.71
N PHE A 179 6.60 17.26 8.02
CA PHE A 179 6.85 17.73 6.67
C PHE A 179 6.28 16.78 5.61
N ILE A 180 6.15 15.49 5.90
CA ILE A 180 5.68 14.46 4.94
C ILE A 180 4.36 14.85 4.29
N SER A 181 3.37 15.27 5.06
CA SER A 181 2.05 15.65 4.55
C SER A 181 1.99 17.05 3.91
N LYS A 182 3.08 17.83 4.00
CA LYS A 182 3.14 19.23 3.52
C LYS A 182 3.78 19.37 2.13
N ASN A 183 4.15 18.26 1.49
CA ASN A 183 4.74 18.29 0.16
C ASN A 183 4.08 17.22 -0.75
N PRO A 184 4.12 17.40 -2.07
CA PRO A 184 3.38 16.54 -3.00
C PRO A 184 3.97 15.14 -3.18
N PHE A 185 5.08 14.84 -2.54
CA PHE A 185 5.81 13.57 -2.70
C PHE A 185 5.72 12.67 -1.47
N PHE A 186 5.11 13.11 -0.37
CA PHE A 186 5.25 12.45 0.94
C PHE A 186 6.72 12.26 1.34
N CYS A 187 7.59 13.20 0.98
CA CYS A 187 9.02 13.14 1.28
C CYS A 187 9.27 13.59 2.73
N PRO A 188 10.11 12.88 3.50
CA PRO A 188 10.45 13.28 4.87
C PRO A 188 11.56 14.35 4.93
N ASP A 189 12.31 14.53 3.84
CA ASP A 189 13.46 15.45 3.75
C ASP A 189 13.14 16.66 2.87
N LYS A 190 13.12 17.85 3.48
CA LYS A 190 12.85 19.11 2.78
C LYS A 190 13.93 19.46 1.75
N SER A 191 15.17 19.06 1.99
CA SER A 191 16.33 19.51 1.19
C SER A 191 16.31 18.98 -0.24
N ILE A 192 15.68 17.80 -0.49
CA ILE A 192 15.69 17.14 -1.80
C ILE A 192 14.51 17.49 -2.70
N ILE A 193 13.48 18.18 -2.19
CA ILE A 193 12.22 18.43 -2.90
C ILE A 193 12.42 19.06 -4.28
N LYS A 194 13.23 20.14 -4.36
CA LYS A 194 13.46 20.83 -5.64
C LYS A 194 14.13 19.93 -6.68
N LEU A 195 15.01 19.02 -6.23
CA LEU A 195 15.67 18.06 -7.09
C LEU A 195 14.68 17.01 -7.62
N TRP A 196 13.80 16.50 -6.77
CA TRP A 196 12.73 15.57 -7.16
C TRP A 196 11.72 16.20 -8.12
N GLU A 197 11.35 17.47 -7.90
CA GLU A 197 10.50 18.20 -8.84
C GLU A 197 11.12 18.26 -10.23
N LYS A 198 12.39 18.70 -10.32
CA LYS A 198 13.11 18.77 -11.60
C LYS A 198 13.22 17.40 -12.28
N TYR A 199 13.54 16.37 -11.50
CA TYR A 199 13.66 14.99 -12.00
C TYR A 199 12.34 14.49 -12.59
N LEU A 200 11.21 14.61 -11.85
CA LEU A 200 9.90 14.16 -12.34
C LEU A 200 9.40 14.94 -13.55
N LEU A 201 9.67 16.24 -13.61
CA LEU A 201 9.33 17.04 -14.79
C LEU A 201 10.08 16.56 -16.03
N ASN A 202 11.36 16.20 -15.89
CA ASN A 202 12.16 15.63 -17.00
C ASN A 202 11.62 14.25 -17.41
N ILE A 203 11.32 13.36 -16.46
CA ILE A 203 10.71 12.05 -16.73
C ILE A 203 9.37 12.20 -17.47
N ARG A 204 8.52 13.12 -17.04
CA ARG A 204 7.24 13.40 -17.70
C ARG A 204 7.45 13.97 -19.11
N LYS A 205 8.39 14.88 -19.29
CA LYS A 205 8.71 15.49 -20.60
C LYS A 205 9.23 14.44 -21.58
N SER A 206 9.99 13.45 -21.14
CA SER A 206 10.46 12.33 -21.97
C SER A 206 9.38 11.28 -22.26
N GLY A 207 8.16 11.44 -21.73
CA GLY A 207 7.09 10.45 -21.89
C GLY A 207 7.34 9.12 -21.17
N SER A 208 8.22 9.10 -20.18
CA SER A 208 8.65 7.93 -19.42
C SER A 208 8.04 7.91 -18.00
N SER A 209 8.49 6.99 -17.17
CA SER A 209 8.10 6.84 -15.76
C SER A 209 9.30 6.42 -14.91
N CYS A 210 9.23 6.63 -13.60
CA CYS A 210 10.24 6.15 -12.66
C CYS A 210 9.60 5.36 -11.51
N GLY A 211 10.43 4.55 -10.84
CA GLY A 211 10.06 3.85 -9.61
C GLY A 211 10.28 4.70 -8.37
N ALA A 212 9.98 4.11 -7.21
CA ALA A 212 10.23 4.72 -5.92
C ALA A 212 10.49 3.65 -4.85
N ILE A 213 11.14 4.03 -3.76
CA ILE A 213 11.15 3.28 -2.51
C ILE A 213 10.29 4.03 -1.50
N ILE A 214 9.42 3.29 -0.85
CA ILE A 214 8.52 3.77 0.20
C ILE A 214 8.93 3.11 1.50
N GLU A 215 8.94 3.88 2.58
CA GLU A 215 9.15 3.36 3.93
C GLU A 215 7.92 3.66 4.79
N ILE A 216 7.43 2.63 5.50
CA ILE A 216 6.32 2.72 6.44
C ILE A 216 6.85 2.44 7.84
N ARG A 217 6.57 3.34 8.78
CA ARG A 217 6.91 3.19 10.20
C ARG A 217 5.65 3.08 11.04
N ALA A 218 5.54 2.01 11.83
CA ALA A 218 4.49 1.89 12.82
C ALA A 218 5.10 2.06 14.22
N ARG A 219 4.61 3.05 14.96
CA ARG A 219 5.07 3.42 16.31
C ARG A 219 4.03 3.07 17.36
N GLY A 220 4.49 2.79 18.57
CA GLY A 220 3.64 2.50 19.71
C GLY A 220 2.94 1.15 19.61
N VAL A 221 3.39 0.28 18.73
CA VAL A 221 2.94 -1.11 18.64
C VAL A 221 3.44 -1.86 19.88
N PRO A 222 2.56 -2.60 20.62
CA PRO A 222 3.01 -3.39 21.77
C PRO A 222 3.96 -4.52 21.33
N ALA A 223 4.84 -4.94 22.21
CA ALA A 223 5.60 -6.19 22.05
C ALA A 223 4.63 -7.39 22.12
N GLY A 224 4.94 -8.47 21.41
CA GLY A 224 4.21 -9.73 21.48
C GLY A 224 3.26 -10.01 20.32
N LEU A 225 3.12 -9.11 19.35
CA LEU A 225 2.28 -9.38 18.16
C LEU A 225 3.05 -10.22 17.15
N GLY A 226 2.46 -11.30 16.68
CA GLY A 226 3.07 -12.21 15.71
C GLY A 226 3.21 -13.64 16.26
N ALA A 227 3.85 -14.51 15.48
CA ALA A 227 4.08 -15.90 15.82
C ALA A 227 5.48 -16.34 15.36
N PRO A 228 6.08 -17.38 16.01
CA PRO A 228 7.50 -17.69 15.78
C PRO A 228 7.83 -18.38 14.46
N ILE A 229 6.88 -19.08 13.81
CA ILE A 229 7.13 -19.87 12.60
C ILE A 229 6.16 -19.52 11.48
N TYR A 230 4.92 -19.93 11.59
CA TYR A 230 3.85 -19.58 10.65
C TYR A 230 3.08 -18.37 11.18
N SER A 231 2.71 -17.45 10.31
CA SER A 231 2.17 -16.12 10.69
C SER A 231 3.18 -15.26 11.46
N LYS A 232 4.45 -15.30 11.09
CA LYS A 232 5.39 -14.26 11.51
C LYS A 232 4.86 -12.89 11.10
N LEU A 233 5.02 -11.90 11.96
CA LEU A 233 4.58 -10.54 11.66
C LEU A 233 5.31 -9.96 10.44
N ASP A 234 6.61 -10.18 10.32
CA ASP A 234 7.41 -9.77 9.14
C ASP A 234 6.96 -10.48 7.86
N MET A 235 6.62 -11.77 7.92
CA MET A 235 6.10 -12.53 6.78
C MET A 235 4.74 -11.96 6.31
N ASP A 236 3.81 -11.72 7.22
CA ASP A 236 2.49 -11.21 6.86
C ASP A 236 2.56 -9.74 6.38
N LEU A 237 3.45 -8.92 6.95
CA LEU A 237 3.78 -7.58 6.44
C LEU A 237 4.39 -7.65 5.04
N ALA A 238 5.33 -8.58 4.82
CA ALA A 238 5.93 -8.77 3.50
C ALA A 238 4.88 -9.18 2.45
N SER A 239 4.02 -10.12 2.79
CA SER A 239 2.90 -10.55 1.94
C SER A 239 1.95 -9.39 1.61
N ALA A 240 1.58 -8.60 2.62
CA ALA A 240 0.72 -7.44 2.47
C ALA A 240 1.31 -6.40 1.51
N MET A 241 2.57 -6.01 1.71
CA MET A 241 3.23 -5.01 0.86
C MET A 241 3.49 -5.54 -0.55
N MET A 242 3.91 -6.82 -0.71
CA MET A 242 4.09 -7.45 -2.02
C MET A 242 2.78 -7.58 -2.80
N SER A 243 1.64 -7.61 -2.14
CA SER A 243 0.31 -7.62 -2.79
C SER A 243 -0.06 -6.28 -3.42
N ILE A 244 0.61 -5.18 -3.06
CA ILE A 244 0.37 -3.85 -3.63
C ILE A 244 0.83 -3.84 -5.09
N ASN A 245 0.01 -3.27 -5.97
CA ASN A 245 0.32 -3.18 -7.40
C ASN A 245 1.68 -2.53 -7.64
N ALA A 246 2.47 -3.12 -8.54
CA ALA A 246 3.81 -2.67 -8.93
C ALA A 246 4.93 -2.83 -7.87
N VAL A 247 4.67 -3.34 -6.69
CA VAL A 247 5.73 -3.68 -5.72
C VAL A 247 6.55 -4.86 -6.24
N LYS A 248 7.90 -4.80 -6.05
CA LYS A 248 8.87 -5.78 -6.54
C LYS A 248 9.92 -6.20 -5.53
N GLY A 249 9.98 -5.56 -4.39
CA GLY A 249 10.91 -5.88 -3.32
C GLY A 249 10.45 -5.28 -2.01
N ILE A 250 10.86 -5.89 -0.91
CA ILE A 250 10.54 -5.47 0.45
C ILE A 250 11.74 -5.69 1.35
N ASN A 251 11.91 -4.81 2.33
CA ASN A 251 12.84 -4.96 3.44
C ASN A 251 12.10 -4.73 4.76
N ILE A 252 12.52 -5.46 5.80
CA ILE A 252 12.14 -5.25 7.20
C ILE A 252 13.42 -4.82 7.94
N GLY A 253 13.38 -3.65 8.61
CA GLY A 253 14.58 -3.09 9.24
C GLY A 253 15.72 -2.87 8.23
N SER A 254 16.91 -3.38 8.53
CA SER A 254 18.09 -3.34 7.67
C SER A 254 17.92 -4.19 6.39
N GLY A 255 16.94 -5.13 6.36
CA GLY A 255 16.58 -5.90 5.19
C GLY A 255 17.78 -6.58 4.52
N MET A 256 17.94 -6.39 3.21
CA MET A 256 19.04 -7.01 2.45
C MET A 256 20.43 -6.55 2.90
N SER A 257 20.56 -5.36 3.49
CA SER A 257 21.84 -4.86 3.99
C SER A 257 22.34 -5.64 5.21
N SER A 258 21.46 -6.34 5.94
CA SER A 258 21.88 -7.18 7.09
C SER A 258 22.86 -8.28 6.71
N ALA A 259 22.84 -8.75 5.44
CA ALA A 259 23.80 -9.73 4.94
C ALA A 259 25.26 -9.23 4.88
N GLN A 260 25.47 -7.91 5.00
CA GLN A 260 26.78 -7.26 4.97
C GLN A 260 27.30 -6.91 6.37
N LEU A 261 26.47 -7.11 7.41
CA LEU A 261 26.80 -6.79 8.79
C LEU A 261 27.40 -8.01 9.51
N THR A 262 28.32 -7.74 10.44
CA THR A 262 28.74 -8.77 11.42
C THR A 262 27.64 -8.99 12.46
N GLY A 263 27.77 -10.03 13.27
CA GLY A 263 26.81 -10.30 14.35
C GLY A 263 26.69 -9.14 15.35
N GLU A 264 27.82 -8.54 15.69
CA GLU A 264 27.92 -7.39 16.59
C GLU A 264 27.24 -6.13 15.99
N GLU A 265 27.49 -5.83 14.72
CA GLU A 265 26.90 -4.68 14.02
C GLU A 265 25.40 -4.84 13.86
N ASN A 266 24.91 -6.05 13.63
CA ASN A 266 23.49 -6.34 13.46
C ASN A 266 22.74 -6.46 14.80
N SER A 267 23.44 -6.64 15.92
CA SER A 267 22.80 -6.83 17.23
C SER A 267 22.10 -5.57 17.72
N ASP A 268 20.80 -5.69 17.99
CA ASP A 268 20.02 -4.65 18.66
C ASP A 268 20.17 -4.83 20.19
N GLU A 269 21.27 -4.34 20.78
CA GLU A 269 21.56 -4.50 22.20
C GLU A 269 20.48 -3.93 23.09
N LEU A 270 20.08 -4.70 24.13
CA LEU A 270 19.06 -4.30 25.08
C LEU A 270 19.68 -3.73 26.37
N TYR A 271 19.03 -2.74 26.93
CA TYR A 271 19.37 -2.19 28.25
C TYR A 271 18.14 -1.74 29.02
N GLN A 272 18.25 -1.69 30.33
CA GLN A 272 17.18 -1.27 31.22
C GLN A 272 17.31 0.22 31.54
N ASN A 273 16.25 1.00 31.34
CA ASN A 273 16.18 2.39 31.73
C ASN A 273 14.87 2.68 32.48
N LYS A 274 14.97 3.05 33.76
CA LYS A 274 13.80 3.36 34.61
C LYS A 274 12.66 2.32 34.50
N LYS A 275 12.97 1.04 34.70
CA LYS A 275 12.06 -0.11 34.57
C LYS A 275 11.46 -0.33 33.15
N LYS A 276 12.06 0.27 32.13
CA LYS A 276 11.65 0.05 30.73
C LYS A 276 12.81 -0.52 29.93
N THR A 277 12.57 -1.60 29.24
CA THR A 277 13.52 -2.16 28.28
C THR A 277 13.66 -1.21 27.10
N ARG A 278 14.90 -0.95 26.70
CA ARG A 278 15.27 -0.12 25.56
C ARG A 278 16.26 -0.86 24.69
N PHE A 279 16.33 -0.45 23.45
CA PHE A 279 17.27 -0.95 22.46
C PHE A 279 18.19 0.17 22.02
N LYS A 280 19.48 -0.15 21.73
CA LYS A 280 20.45 0.83 21.21
C LYS A 280 20.28 1.11 19.74
N SER A 281 19.79 0.11 18.97
CA SER A 281 19.54 0.18 17.52
C SER A 281 18.21 -0.50 17.18
N ASN A 282 17.86 -0.52 15.91
CA ASN A 282 16.63 -1.19 15.40
C ASN A 282 16.90 -1.82 14.03
N ASN A 283 17.97 -2.61 13.92
CA ASN A 283 18.35 -3.31 12.70
C ASN A 283 17.30 -4.36 12.29
N ALA A 284 16.69 -5.01 13.28
CA ALA A 284 15.60 -5.97 13.08
C ALA A 284 14.27 -5.33 12.65
N GLY A 285 14.19 -3.97 12.65
CA GLY A 285 12.97 -3.27 12.23
C GLY A 285 11.77 -3.53 13.13
N GLY A 286 11.99 -3.70 14.45
CA GLY A 286 10.94 -3.86 15.45
C GLY A 286 10.37 -5.27 15.56
N ILE A 287 10.94 -6.26 14.87
CA ILE A 287 10.44 -7.65 14.83
C ILE A 287 11.60 -8.61 15.08
N LEU A 288 11.49 -9.44 16.10
CA LEU A 288 12.46 -10.47 16.47
C LEU A 288 11.77 -11.83 16.48
N GLY A 289 12.30 -12.81 15.75
CA GLY A 289 11.71 -14.14 15.66
C GLY A 289 10.25 -14.16 15.14
N GLY A 290 9.87 -13.17 14.35
CA GLY A 290 8.50 -13.03 13.82
C GLY A 290 7.51 -12.35 14.77
N ILE A 291 7.98 -11.80 15.90
CA ILE A 291 7.17 -11.20 16.95
C ILE A 291 7.63 -9.76 17.18
N SER A 292 6.68 -8.82 17.38
CA SER A 292 7.01 -7.42 17.64
C SER A 292 7.77 -7.23 18.95
N SER A 293 8.82 -6.42 18.93
CA SER A 293 9.69 -6.13 20.09
C SER A 293 9.22 -4.94 20.93
N GLY A 294 8.23 -4.17 20.46
CA GLY A 294 7.81 -2.90 21.05
C GLY A 294 8.61 -1.69 20.53
N GLN A 295 9.60 -1.91 19.66
CA GLN A 295 10.26 -0.85 18.90
C GLN A 295 9.38 -0.42 17.70
N ASP A 296 9.79 0.65 17.00
CA ASP A 296 9.15 1.03 15.74
C ASP A 296 9.27 -0.11 14.73
N ILE A 297 8.15 -0.50 14.13
CA ILE A 297 8.16 -1.45 13.02
C ILE A 297 8.49 -0.67 11.75
N ILE A 298 9.56 -1.07 11.06
CA ILE A 298 10.07 -0.39 9.87
C ILE A 298 10.01 -1.34 8.68
N VAL A 299 9.21 -0.98 7.68
CA VAL A 299 9.06 -1.74 6.44
C VAL A 299 9.32 -0.80 5.26
N SER A 300 10.20 -1.19 4.35
CA SER A 300 10.38 -0.47 3.09
C SER A 300 10.10 -1.36 1.89
N PHE A 301 9.57 -0.80 0.82
CA PHE A 301 9.26 -1.56 -0.39
C PHE A 301 9.52 -0.75 -1.67
N ALA A 302 9.93 -1.47 -2.71
CA ALA A 302 10.26 -0.91 -4.02
C ALA A 302 9.06 -1.02 -4.96
N VAL A 303 8.65 0.10 -5.52
CA VAL A 303 7.60 0.20 -6.55
C VAL A 303 8.26 0.43 -7.91
N LYS A 304 8.02 -0.48 -8.86
CA LYS A 304 8.57 -0.36 -10.22
C LYS A 304 7.95 0.80 -10.99
N PRO A 305 8.62 1.31 -12.05
CA PRO A 305 8.04 2.30 -12.95
C PRO A 305 6.72 1.84 -13.57
N THR A 306 5.82 2.79 -13.84
CA THR A 306 4.57 2.53 -14.55
C THR A 306 4.85 1.99 -15.96
N SER A 307 4.18 0.90 -16.34
CA SER A 307 4.35 0.27 -17.64
C SER A 307 3.66 1.01 -18.80
N SER A 308 2.70 1.87 -18.48
CA SER A 308 1.96 2.67 -19.45
C SER A 308 2.71 3.97 -19.72
N ILE A 309 3.50 4.01 -20.79
CA ILE A 309 4.36 5.14 -21.17
C ILE A 309 4.12 5.55 -22.62
N LEU A 310 4.47 6.80 -22.97
CA LEU A 310 4.33 7.34 -24.33
C LEU A 310 5.40 6.79 -25.27
N THR A 311 6.56 6.40 -24.75
CA THR A 311 7.64 5.83 -25.54
C THR A 311 7.22 4.50 -26.15
N SER A 312 7.36 4.35 -27.47
CA SER A 312 7.02 3.10 -28.18
C SER A 312 7.87 1.93 -27.69
N ARG A 313 7.21 0.76 -27.51
CA ARG A 313 7.84 -0.48 -27.06
C ARG A 313 7.43 -1.64 -27.94
N LYS A 314 8.36 -2.57 -28.22
CA LYS A 314 8.08 -3.84 -28.89
C LYS A 314 7.20 -4.73 -28.00
N THR A 315 6.22 -5.39 -28.60
CA THR A 315 5.30 -6.30 -27.92
C THR A 315 4.70 -7.29 -28.91
N ILE A 316 3.76 -8.11 -28.44
CA ILE A 316 2.92 -8.97 -29.25
C ILE A 316 1.45 -8.60 -29.08
N ASP A 317 0.64 -8.94 -30.05
CA ASP A 317 -0.82 -8.92 -29.94
C ASP A 317 -1.37 -10.23 -29.36
N LYS A 318 -2.69 -10.31 -29.16
CA LYS A 318 -3.37 -11.50 -28.62
C LYS A 318 -3.31 -12.72 -29.57
N PHE A 319 -2.93 -12.51 -30.83
CA PHE A 319 -2.77 -13.56 -31.83
C PHE A 319 -1.31 -14.02 -32.00
N GLY A 320 -0.39 -13.47 -31.20
CA GLY A 320 1.02 -13.81 -31.20
C GLY A 320 1.88 -13.05 -32.24
N LYS A 321 1.33 -12.05 -32.95
CA LYS A 321 2.09 -11.26 -33.93
C LYS A 321 2.92 -10.18 -33.27
N ASN A 322 4.17 -10.06 -33.69
CA ASN A 322 5.04 -8.97 -33.26
C ASN A 322 4.48 -7.61 -33.69
N THR A 323 4.46 -6.66 -32.77
CA THR A 323 3.95 -5.31 -32.97
C THR A 323 4.67 -4.31 -32.07
N SER A 324 4.26 -3.07 -32.08
CA SER A 324 4.68 -2.06 -31.13
C SER A 324 3.47 -1.41 -30.45
N ILE A 325 3.72 -0.83 -29.29
CA ILE A 325 2.72 -0.16 -28.49
C ILE A 325 3.28 1.14 -27.90
N SER A 326 2.48 2.20 -27.96
CA SER A 326 2.65 3.43 -27.19
C SER A 326 1.33 3.69 -26.48
N VAL A 327 1.38 3.94 -25.17
CA VAL A 327 0.16 4.08 -24.36
C VAL A 327 -0.10 5.56 -24.12
N LYS A 328 -1.05 6.10 -24.90
CA LYS A 328 -1.56 7.45 -24.70
C LYS A 328 -2.58 7.39 -23.55
N GLY A 329 -2.42 8.21 -22.51
CA GLY A 329 -3.33 8.22 -21.37
C GLY A 329 -2.81 9.05 -20.21
N ARG A 330 -3.66 9.18 -19.18
CA ARG A 330 -3.37 9.97 -17.98
C ARG A 330 -2.73 9.07 -16.92
N HIS A 331 -1.43 8.77 -17.07
CA HIS A 331 -0.69 7.91 -16.15
C HIS A 331 0.16 8.73 -15.18
N ASP A 332 0.38 8.16 -13.98
CA ASP A 332 1.30 8.73 -13.00
C ASP A 332 2.75 8.59 -13.54
N PRO A 333 3.57 9.65 -13.56
CA PRO A 333 5.00 9.51 -13.88
C PRO A 333 5.75 8.71 -12.81
N CYS A 334 5.22 8.68 -11.57
CA CYS A 334 5.66 7.80 -10.50
C CYS A 334 4.46 7.37 -9.65
N VAL A 335 4.06 6.11 -9.76
CA VAL A 335 2.94 5.55 -8.98
C VAL A 335 3.30 5.35 -7.50
N GLY A 336 4.60 5.34 -7.16
CA GLY A 336 5.10 5.17 -5.79
C GLY A 336 4.61 6.24 -4.82
N ILE A 337 4.40 7.48 -5.28
CA ILE A 337 3.85 8.56 -4.44
C ILE A 337 2.47 8.14 -3.86
N ARG A 338 1.64 7.53 -4.68
CA ARG A 338 0.30 7.06 -4.25
C ARG A 338 0.36 5.74 -3.47
N ALA A 339 1.48 5.04 -3.48
CA ALA A 339 1.66 3.81 -2.72
C ALA A 339 1.86 4.07 -1.21
N VAL A 340 2.22 5.28 -0.81
CA VAL A 340 2.39 5.65 0.61
C VAL A 340 1.13 5.37 1.43
N PRO A 341 -0.03 5.99 1.19
CA PRO A 341 -1.24 5.71 1.96
C PRO A 341 -1.77 4.28 1.80
N ILE A 342 -1.39 3.57 0.73
CA ILE A 342 -1.73 2.16 0.56
C ILE A 342 -0.88 1.30 1.51
N GLY A 343 0.42 1.58 1.61
CA GLY A 343 1.31 0.92 2.55
C GLY A 343 0.91 1.17 4.00
N GLU A 344 0.53 2.41 4.36
CA GLU A 344 -0.03 2.72 5.67
C GLU A 344 -1.28 1.89 5.97
N ALA A 345 -2.22 1.80 5.02
CA ALA A 345 -3.44 1.02 5.16
C ALA A 345 -3.18 -0.47 5.35
N MET A 346 -2.29 -1.05 4.55
CA MET A 346 -1.93 -2.48 4.67
C MET A 346 -1.20 -2.77 5.98
N MET A 347 -0.34 -1.85 6.47
CA MET A 347 0.27 -1.94 7.80
C MET A 347 -0.81 -1.98 8.90
N HIS A 348 -1.81 -1.11 8.84
CA HIS A 348 -2.93 -1.14 9.80
C HIS A 348 -3.70 -2.46 9.76
N CYS A 349 -3.99 -2.99 8.57
CA CYS A 349 -4.72 -4.25 8.42
C CYS A 349 -3.96 -5.42 9.05
N VAL A 350 -2.65 -5.56 8.77
CA VAL A 350 -1.82 -6.62 9.33
C VAL A 350 -1.70 -6.49 10.85
N LEU A 351 -1.43 -5.28 11.34
CA LEU A 351 -1.27 -5.05 12.78
C LEU A 351 -2.57 -5.32 13.55
N LEU A 352 -3.73 -4.98 12.98
CA LEU A 352 -5.00 -5.31 13.61
C LEU A 352 -5.27 -6.82 13.62
N ASP A 353 -4.99 -7.50 12.51
CA ASP A 353 -5.18 -8.95 12.42
C ASP A 353 -4.32 -9.66 13.48
N HIS A 354 -3.04 -9.29 13.59
CA HIS A 354 -2.15 -9.83 14.63
C HIS A 354 -2.54 -9.43 16.05
N PHE A 355 -3.06 -8.21 16.26
CA PHE A 355 -3.57 -7.77 17.55
C PHE A 355 -4.75 -8.65 18.00
N LEU A 356 -5.69 -8.92 17.11
CA LEU A 356 -6.85 -9.76 17.41
C LEU A 356 -6.46 -11.23 17.61
N MET A 357 -5.52 -11.76 16.79
CA MET A 357 -4.98 -13.11 17.00
C MET A 357 -4.29 -13.24 18.36
N ASN A 358 -3.48 -12.25 18.74
CA ASN A 358 -2.81 -12.23 20.06
C ASN A 358 -3.84 -12.20 21.21
N SER A 359 -4.86 -11.35 21.10
CA SER A 359 -5.93 -11.28 22.12
C SER A 359 -6.70 -12.60 22.25
N ALA A 360 -6.91 -13.31 21.14
CA ALA A 360 -7.58 -14.61 21.18
C ALA A 360 -6.69 -15.72 21.76
N GLN A 361 -5.37 -15.65 21.58
CA GLN A 361 -4.42 -16.69 22.03
C GLN A 361 -3.94 -16.47 23.45
N CYS A 362 -3.67 -15.22 23.84
CA CYS A 362 -2.96 -14.90 25.08
C CYS A 362 -3.84 -14.27 26.15
N ASN A 363 -5.14 -14.10 25.95
CA ASN A 363 -6.10 -13.48 26.90
C ASN A 363 -5.61 -12.11 27.44
N SER A 364 -4.99 -11.28 26.61
CA SER A 364 -4.42 -9.98 26.98
C SER A 364 -5.31 -8.81 26.56
#